data_b3252a1ae5d5bdc7839c30174a3ea5a2
#
_entry.id   b3252a1ae5d5bdc7839c30174a3ea5a2
#
_cell.length_a   1.000
_cell.length_b   1.000
_cell.length_c   1.000
_cell.angle_alpha   90.00
_cell.angle_beta   90.00
_cell.angle_gamma   90.00
#
_symmetry.space_group_name_H-M   'P 1'
#
loop_
_entity.id
_entity.type
_entity.pdbx_description
1 polymer ?
#
loop_
_entity_poly.entity_id
_entity_poly.type
_entity_poly.pdbx_seq_one_letter_code
_entity_poly.pdbx_strand_id
1 'polypeptide(L)'
;MHEFDSSIHSSRRQRFLDQLGAAAAVIPAAPLATHHADCEWPFRQDSDFFYLTGFDEPDAVALLLPHRPEGERFVLFVQPKDPAAEVWTGFRWGTEGAVERYGADIALPLDQLSARLPEFLDGAEAIAFRIGRHPAVEPLVLSAWGRQLDSYARCGAAALGLVAPTPILHRLRLRKEPHELDR
;
A
#
# COMPACT_ATOMS: atom_id res chain seq x y z
N MET A 1 -9.70 -22.42 -10.87
CA MET A 1 -8.76 -21.34 -10.43
C MET A 1 -9.20 -20.10 -11.17
N HIS A 2 -9.86 -19.15 -10.48
CA HIS A 2 -10.29 -17.92 -11.13
C HIS A 2 -9.03 -17.13 -11.52
N GLU A 3 -8.98 -16.71 -12.78
CA GLU A 3 -7.90 -15.87 -13.30
C GLU A 3 -7.89 -14.54 -12.51
N PHE A 4 -6.73 -14.07 -12.07
CA PHE A 4 -6.62 -12.82 -11.34
C PHE A 4 -6.89 -11.65 -12.31
N ASP A 5 -7.89 -10.86 -12.00
CA ASP A 5 -8.28 -9.68 -12.80
C ASP A 5 -7.84 -8.40 -12.08
N SER A 6 -6.76 -7.80 -12.55
CA SER A 6 -6.23 -6.56 -12.02
C SER A 6 -7.16 -5.35 -12.24
N SER A 7 -8.05 -5.41 -13.23
CA SER A 7 -8.97 -4.32 -13.58
C SER A 7 -9.96 -4.03 -12.44
N ILE A 8 -10.37 -5.07 -11.69
CA ILE A 8 -11.23 -4.95 -10.52
C ILE A 8 -10.57 -4.04 -9.46
N HIS A 9 -9.31 -4.33 -9.16
CA HIS A 9 -8.55 -3.57 -8.16
C HIS A 9 -8.22 -2.16 -8.66
N SER A 10 -7.96 -1.98 -9.95
CA SER A 10 -7.76 -0.67 -10.56
C SER A 10 -9.02 0.20 -10.42
N SER A 11 -10.19 -0.33 -10.72
CA SER A 11 -11.48 0.36 -10.53
C SER A 11 -11.71 0.73 -9.06
N ARG A 12 -11.33 -0.14 -8.11
CA ARG A 12 -11.44 0.11 -6.67
C ARG A 12 -10.50 1.22 -6.21
N ARG A 13 -9.25 1.23 -6.70
CA ARG A 13 -8.30 2.30 -6.44
C ARG A 13 -8.83 3.64 -6.93
N GLN A 14 -9.38 3.69 -8.15
CA GLN A 14 -9.94 4.93 -8.67
C GLN A 14 -11.08 5.46 -7.79
N ARG A 15 -12.05 4.62 -7.43
CA ARG A 15 -13.15 5.01 -6.53
C ARG A 15 -12.68 5.45 -5.14
N PHE A 16 -11.59 4.88 -4.66
CA PHE A 16 -10.97 5.29 -3.40
C PHE A 16 -10.31 6.66 -3.53
N LEU A 17 -9.52 6.89 -4.59
CA LEU A 17 -8.87 8.15 -4.88
C LEU A 17 -9.86 9.30 -5.08
N ASP A 18 -10.98 9.04 -5.78
CA ASP A 18 -12.05 10.03 -5.99
C ASP A 18 -12.65 10.55 -4.67
N GLN A 19 -12.66 9.72 -3.63
CA GLN A 19 -13.17 10.10 -2.30
C GLN A 19 -12.06 10.63 -1.37
N LEU A 20 -10.82 10.27 -1.63
CA LEU A 20 -9.66 10.67 -0.83
C LEU A 20 -9.24 12.12 -1.14
N GLY A 21 -9.52 12.60 -2.35
CA GLY A 21 -9.09 13.93 -2.83
C GLY A 21 -7.58 13.96 -3.08
N ALA A 22 -6.92 15.04 -2.66
CA ALA A 22 -5.49 15.27 -2.90
C ALA A 22 -4.55 14.63 -1.85
N ALA A 23 -5.07 13.81 -0.95
CA ALA A 23 -4.24 13.13 0.04
C ALA A 23 -3.50 11.92 -0.56
N ALA A 24 -2.21 11.78 -0.23
CA ALA A 24 -1.45 10.56 -0.53
C ALA A 24 -1.80 9.46 0.46
N ALA A 25 -2.17 8.26 0.00
CA ALA A 25 -2.46 7.15 0.90
C ALA A 25 -1.26 6.20 1.01
N VAL A 26 -0.96 5.81 2.25
CA VAL A 26 -0.01 4.76 2.59
C VAL A 26 -0.78 3.61 3.21
N ILE A 27 -0.86 2.49 2.50
CA ILE A 27 -1.66 1.31 2.87
C ILE A 27 -0.72 0.11 3.01
N PRO A 28 -0.35 -0.28 4.23
CA PRO A 28 0.49 -1.46 4.46
C PRO A 28 -0.30 -2.76 4.34
N ALA A 29 0.39 -3.80 3.87
CA ALA A 29 -0.05 -5.19 3.93
C ALA A 29 0.00 -5.74 5.37
N ALA A 30 -0.62 -6.89 5.58
CA ALA A 30 -0.42 -7.63 6.81
C ALA A 30 1.00 -8.22 6.86
N PRO A 31 1.68 -8.20 8.01
CA PRO A 31 2.90 -8.97 8.22
C PRO A 31 2.56 -10.45 8.46
N LEU A 32 3.56 -11.32 8.35
CA LEU A 32 3.45 -12.67 8.89
C LEU A 32 3.24 -12.62 10.40
N ALA A 33 2.36 -13.47 10.90
CA ALA A 33 2.05 -13.55 12.32
C ALA A 33 2.58 -14.86 12.91
N THR A 34 3.50 -14.78 13.88
CA THR A 34 4.04 -15.94 14.57
C THR A 34 3.00 -16.53 15.52
N HIS A 35 2.80 -17.84 15.44
CA HIS A 35 1.96 -18.59 16.35
C HIS A 35 2.76 -18.95 17.63
N HIS A 36 3.87 -19.66 17.45
CA HIS A 36 4.81 -19.96 18.52
C HIS A 36 6.16 -20.39 17.93
N ALA A 37 7.26 -20.01 18.58
CA ALA A 37 8.64 -20.31 18.16
C ALA A 37 8.86 -19.93 16.67
N ASP A 38 9.09 -20.93 15.82
CA ASP A 38 9.30 -20.81 14.38
C ASP A 38 8.03 -21.13 13.54
N CYS A 39 6.88 -21.34 14.22
CA CYS A 39 5.62 -21.64 13.54
C CYS A 39 4.81 -20.37 13.30
N GLU A 40 4.36 -20.17 12.08
CA GLU A 40 3.51 -19.05 11.67
C GLU A 40 2.04 -19.47 11.55
N TRP A 41 1.13 -18.52 11.77
CA TRP A 41 -0.26 -18.68 11.39
C TRP A 41 -0.41 -18.70 9.87
N PRO A 42 -1.41 -19.41 9.31
CA PRO A 42 -1.75 -19.28 7.92
C PRO A 42 -1.89 -17.79 7.55
N PHE A 43 -1.17 -17.35 6.53
CA PHE A 43 -1.18 -15.94 6.13
C PHE A 43 -2.57 -15.50 5.69
N ARG A 44 -2.98 -14.35 6.18
CA ARG A 44 -4.19 -13.68 5.73
C ARG A 44 -3.89 -12.20 5.53
N GLN A 45 -4.07 -11.76 4.29
CA GLN A 45 -3.82 -10.38 3.92
C GLN A 45 -4.74 -9.39 4.65
N ASP A 46 -4.25 -8.19 4.93
CA ASP A 46 -5.08 -7.07 5.37
C ASP A 46 -6.17 -6.79 4.32
N SER A 47 -7.40 -6.71 4.79
CA SER A 47 -8.55 -6.65 3.89
C SER A 47 -8.65 -5.34 3.10
N ASP A 48 -8.14 -4.23 3.63
CA ASP A 48 -8.13 -2.93 2.95
C ASP A 48 -7.03 -2.90 1.89
N PHE A 49 -5.85 -3.43 2.24
CA PHE A 49 -4.75 -3.60 1.31
C PHE A 49 -5.15 -4.51 0.14
N PHE A 50 -5.69 -5.70 0.44
CA PHE A 50 -6.12 -6.66 -0.58
C PHE A 50 -7.23 -6.09 -1.48
N TYR A 51 -8.20 -5.38 -0.91
CA TYR A 51 -9.28 -4.75 -1.68
C TYR A 51 -8.75 -3.81 -2.76
N LEU A 52 -7.73 -3.02 -2.42
CA LEU A 52 -7.14 -2.03 -3.33
C LEU A 52 -6.12 -2.61 -4.32
N THR A 53 -5.38 -3.66 -3.93
CA THR A 53 -4.23 -4.14 -4.69
C THR A 53 -4.42 -5.52 -5.30
N GLY A 54 -5.18 -6.39 -4.65
CA GLY A 54 -5.22 -7.83 -4.93
C GLY A 54 -3.93 -8.57 -4.60
N PHE A 55 -2.89 -7.88 -4.12
CA PHE A 55 -1.60 -8.45 -3.82
C PHE A 55 -1.67 -9.29 -2.53
N ASP A 56 -1.29 -10.56 -2.63
CA ASP A 56 -1.51 -11.55 -1.58
C ASP A 56 -0.19 -12.09 -1.00
N GLU A 57 0.78 -11.20 -0.82
CA GLU A 57 2.02 -11.51 -0.11
C GLU A 57 2.17 -10.61 1.13
N PRO A 58 2.84 -11.09 2.19
CA PRO A 58 3.09 -10.30 3.40
C PRO A 58 4.09 -9.17 3.16
N ASP A 59 4.17 -8.29 4.15
CA ASP A 59 5.24 -7.28 4.24
C ASP A 59 5.38 -6.41 2.99
N ALA A 60 4.26 -5.94 2.45
CA ALA A 60 4.24 -5.00 1.34
C ALA A 60 3.62 -3.66 1.77
N VAL A 61 3.87 -2.60 1.01
CA VAL A 61 3.25 -1.29 1.22
C VAL A 61 2.79 -0.73 -0.12
N ALA A 62 1.51 -0.36 -0.20
CA ALA A 62 0.95 0.34 -1.34
C ALA A 62 0.91 1.85 -1.09
N LEU A 63 1.35 2.63 -2.07
CA LEU A 63 1.13 4.06 -2.11
C LEU A 63 0.11 4.39 -3.21
N LEU A 64 -0.88 5.23 -2.88
CA LEU A 64 -1.81 5.78 -3.85
C LEU A 64 -1.65 7.30 -3.84
N LEU A 65 -1.18 7.85 -4.95
CA LEU A 65 -0.58 9.18 -5.07
C LEU A 65 -1.32 10.04 -6.12
N PRO A 66 -2.51 10.58 -5.79
CA PRO A 66 -3.30 11.37 -6.75
C PRO A 66 -2.60 12.63 -7.24
N HIS A 67 -1.66 13.17 -6.46
CA HIS A 67 -0.87 14.36 -6.80
C HIS A 67 0.26 14.09 -7.81
N ARG A 68 0.56 12.80 -8.08
CA ARG A 68 1.58 12.41 -9.06
C ARG A 68 1.00 12.30 -10.48
N PRO A 69 1.85 12.42 -11.51
CA PRO A 69 1.42 12.20 -12.89
C PRO A 69 0.87 10.78 -13.10
N GLU A 70 0.09 10.63 -14.15
CA GLU A 70 -0.37 9.31 -14.59
C GLU A 70 0.83 8.39 -14.88
N GLY A 71 0.74 7.13 -14.45
CA GLY A 71 1.86 6.18 -14.49
C GLY A 71 2.81 6.23 -13.28
N GLU A 72 2.52 7.07 -12.27
CA GLU A 72 3.24 7.12 -10.99
C GLU A 72 2.29 7.12 -9.78
N ARG A 73 1.00 6.85 -10.00
CA ARG A 73 -0.02 7.00 -8.95
C ARG A 73 -0.21 5.78 -8.08
N PHE A 74 0.15 4.61 -8.57
CA PHE A 74 0.08 3.37 -7.81
C PHE A 74 1.47 2.74 -7.69
N VAL A 75 2.05 2.86 -6.50
CA VAL A 75 3.39 2.33 -6.19
C VAL A 75 3.26 1.18 -5.21
N LEU A 76 3.95 0.08 -5.49
CA LEU A 76 4.07 -1.05 -4.56
C LEU A 76 5.52 -1.22 -4.09
N PHE A 77 5.70 -1.25 -2.78
CA PHE A 77 6.92 -1.75 -2.17
C PHE A 77 6.68 -3.20 -1.77
N VAL A 78 7.49 -4.11 -2.30
CA VAL A 78 7.31 -5.56 -2.14
C VAL A 78 8.63 -6.24 -1.80
N GLN A 79 8.55 -7.44 -1.28
CA GLN A 79 9.74 -8.26 -1.10
C GLN A 79 10.31 -8.64 -2.49
N PRO A 80 11.62 -8.46 -2.72
CA PRO A 80 12.24 -8.85 -3.98
C PRO A 80 12.22 -10.38 -4.14
N LYS A 81 12.29 -10.85 -5.38
CA LYS A 81 12.56 -12.26 -5.66
C LYS A 81 13.90 -12.66 -5.05
N ASP A 82 13.89 -13.74 -4.31
CA ASP A 82 15.08 -14.35 -3.71
C ASP A 82 14.92 -15.87 -3.76
N PRO A 83 15.49 -16.55 -4.78
CA PRO A 83 15.36 -17.98 -4.94
C PRO A 83 15.87 -18.79 -3.74
N ALA A 84 16.85 -18.26 -2.97
CA ALA A 84 17.35 -18.93 -1.78
C ALA A 84 16.34 -18.82 -0.61
N ALA A 85 15.69 -17.65 -0.45
CA ALA A 85 14.66 -17.47 0.55
C ALA A 85 13.35 -18.18 0.16
N GLU A 86 12.99 -18.20 -1.12
CA GLU A 86 11.75 -18.81 -1.63
C GLU A 86 11.65 -20.32 -1.36
N VAL A 87 12.76 -21.01 -1.19
CA VAL A 87 12.79 -22.43 -0.76
C VAL A 87 12.12 -22.60 0.62
N TRP A 88 12.20 -21.59 1.48
CA TRP A 88 11.69 -21.62 2.85
C TRP A 88 10.39 -20.83 3.02
N THR A 89 10.27 -19.70 2.33
CA THR A 89 9.17 -18.75 2.51
C THR A 89 8.09 -18.84 1.41
N GLY A 90 8.30 -19.69 0.41
CA GLY A 90 7.42 -19.80 -0.74
C GLY A 90 7.74 -18.78 -1.84
N PHE A 91 7.04 -18.93 -2.96
CA PHE A 91 7.19 -18.09 -4.15
C PHE A 91 6.90 -16.61 -3.86
N ARG A 92 7.65 -15.72 -4.50
CA ARG A 92 7.45 -14.26 -4.46
C ARG A 92 7.30 -13.71 -5.87
N TRP A 93 6.30 -12.85 -6.05
CA TRP A 93 6.10 -12.14 -7.33
C TRP A 93 7.21 -11.15 -7.61
N GLY A 94 7.78 -10.54 -6.56
CA GLY A 94 8.81 -9.52 -6.69
C GLY A 94 8.30 -8.25 -7.37
N THR A 95 9.23 -7.37 -7.69
CA THR A 95 8.90 -6.07 -8.33
C THR A 95 8.34 -6.23 -9.74
N GLU A 96 8.85 -7.17 -10.52
CA GLU A 96 8.34 -7.46 -11.87
C GLU A 96 6.88 -7.91 -11.84
N GLY A 97 6.57 -8.92 -11.01
CA GLY A 97 5.21 -9.41 -10.87
C GLY A 97 4.24 -8.37 -10.29
N ALA A 98 4.73 -7.47 -9.43
CA ALA A 98 3.93 -6.35 -8.91
C ALA A 98 3.48 -5.41 -10.03
N VAL A 99 4.32 -5.16 -11.03
CA VAL A 99 3.96 -4.37 -12.22
C VAL A 99 3.09 -5.17 -13.17
N GLU A 100 3.58 -6.32 -13.65
CA GLU A 100 2.96 -7.07 -14.75
C GLU A 100 1.61 -7.68 -14.38
N ARG A 101 1.50 -8.23 -13.17
CA ARG A 101 0.29 -8.92 -12.72
C ARG A 101 -0.67 -8.02 -11.96
N TYR A 102 -0.16 -7.19 -11.04
CA TYR A 102 -0.99 -6.39 -10.13
C TYR A 102 -1.20 -4.96 -10.60
N GLY A 103 -0.55 -4.57 -11.71
CA GLY A 103 -0.75 -3.28 -12.36
C GLY A 103 -0.23 -2.11 -11.52
N ALA A 104 0.87 -2.31 -10.79
CA ALA A 104 1.58 -1.20 -10.18
C ALA A 104 2.24 -0.35 -11.27
N ASP A 105 2.15 0.96 -11.15
CA ASP A 105 2.87 1.88 -12.03
C ASP A 105 4.37 1.79 -11.77
N ILE A 106 4.74 1.69 -10.49
CA ILE A 106 6.12 1.54 -10.02
C ILE A 106 6.13 0.45 -8.94
N ALA A 107 7.10 -0.45 -9.01
CA ALA A 107 7.36 -1.41 -7.95
C ALA A 107 8.81 -1.34 -7.49
N LEU A 108 9.02 -1.31 -6.18
CA LEU A 108 10.33 -1.15 -5.54
C LEU A 108 10.52 -2.22 -4.45
N PRO A 109 11.76 -2.62 -4.18
CA PRO A 109 12.07 -3.44 -3.02
C PRO A 109 11.65 -2.78 -1.71
N LEU A 110 11.10 -3.57 -0.78
CA LEU A 110 10.56 -3.07 0.49
C LEU A 110 11.63 -2.37 1.35
N ASP A 111 12.88 -2.81 1.30
CA ASP A 111 13.99 -2.20 2.03
C ASP A 111 14.28 -0.74 1.61
N GLN A 112 13.83 -0.33 0.42
CA GLN A 112 13.92 1.06 -0.05
C GLN A 112 12.81 1.96 0.50
N LEU A 113 11.79 1.42 1.19
CA LEU A 113 10.65 2.19 1.66
C LEU A 113 11.07 3.40 2.51
N SER A 114 11.96 3.21 3.48
CA SER A 114 12.38 4.29 4.39
C SER A 114 13.08 5.44 3.68
N ALA A 115 13.84 5.14 2.63
CA ALA A 115 14.59 6.12 1.85
C ALA A 115 13.68 6.86 0.84
N ARG A 116 12.76 6.12 0.19
CA ARG A 116 11.97 6.63 -0.93
C ARG A 116 10.61 7.22 -0.53
N LEU A 117 10.04 6.79 0.61
CA LEU A 117 8.73 7.26 1.06
C LEU A 117 8.61 8.80 1.12
N PRO A 118 9.59 9.56 1.64
CA PRO A 118 9.51 11.01 1.66
C PRO A 118 9.36 11.65 0.28
N GLU A 119 10.07 11.11 -0.70
CA GLU A 119 10.00 11.57 -2.10
C GLU A 119 8.61 11.39 -2.70
N PHE A 120 7.99 10.22 -2.46
CA PHE A 120 6.64 9.94 -2.96
C PHE A 120 5.56 10.76 -2.29
N LEU A 121 5.75 11.14 -1.04
CA LEU A 121 4.80 11.96 -0.28
C LEU A 121 4.96 13.46 -0.52
N ASP A 122 6.06 13.87 -1.17
CA ASP A 122 6.30 15.29 -1.48
C ASP A 122 5.24 15.82 -2.44
N GLY A 123 4.69 17.01 -2.12
CA GLY A 123 3.60 17.63 -2.88
C GLY A 123 2.19 17.16 -2.53
N ALA A 124 2.02 16.19 -1.64
CA ALA A 124 0.70 15.80 -1.14
C ALA A 124 0.13 16.86 -0.18
N GLU A 125 -1.18 17.13 -0.25
CA GLU A 125 -1.86 18.06 0.67
C GLU A 125 -2.12 17.47 2.06
N ALA A 126 -2.27 16.15 2.14
CA ALA A 126 -2.43 15.38 3.37
C ALA A 126 -1.91 13.96 3.18
N ILE A 127 -1.67 13.25 4.27
CA ILE A 127 -1.29 11.84 4.23
C ILE A 127 -2.42 11.01 4.84
N ALA A 128 -2.95 10.07 4.06
CA ALA A 128 -3.93 9.10 4.54
C ALA A 128 -3.22 7.84 5.05
N PHE A 129 -3.25 7.64 6.36
CA PHE A 129 -2.62 6.51 7.02
C PHE A 129 -3.40 6.09 8.26
N ARG A 130 -3.48 4.79 8.52
CA ARG A 130 -4.14 4.24 9.70
C ARG A 130 -3.16 4.11 10.87
N ILE A 131 -3.15 5.12 11.74
CA ILE A 131 -2.31 5.16 12.94
C ILE A 131 -2.70 4.03 13.91
N GLY A 132 -1.70 3.47 14.60
CA GLY A 132 -1.88 2.46 15.64
C GLY A 132 -2.08 1.02 15.11
N ARG A 133 -1.99 0.80 13.81
CA ARG A 133 -2.24 -0.52 13.19
C ARG A 133 -0.99 -1.19 12.64
N HIS A 134 -0.05 -0.43 12.13
CA HIS A 134 1.12 -0.94 11.40
C HIS A 134 2.42 -0.42 12.02
N PRO A 135 2.89 -1.02 13.15
CA PRO A 135 4.01 -0.48 13.94
C PRO A 135 5.34 -0.41 13.18
N ALA A 136 5.53 -1.24 12.15
CA ALA A 136 6.74 -1.19 11.32
C ALA A 136 6.75 -0.03 10.33
N VAL A 137 5.58 0.42 9.83
CA VAL A 137 5.47 1.46 8.81
C VAL A 137 5.17 2.84 9.42
N GLU A 138 4.44 2.87 10.52
CA GLU A 138 4.02 4.12 11.19
C GLU A 138 5.16 5.09 11.49
N PRO A 139 6.31 4.66 12.07
CA PRO A 139 7.44 5.57 12.31
C PRO A 139 8.00 6.17 11.03
N LEU A 140 7.98 5.43 9.92
CA LEU A 140 8.46 5.91 8.62
C LEU A 140 7.55 7.01 8.08
N VAL A 141 6.23 6.83 8.16
CA VAL A 141 5.24 7.82 7.74
C VAL A 141 5.35 9.09 8.59
N LEU A 142 5.40 8.95 9.91
CA LEU A 142 5.51 10.09 10.83
C LEU A 142 6.83 10.84 10.63
N SER A 143 7.95 10.14 10.40
CA SER A 143 9.24 10.77 10.11
C SER A 143 9.23 11.51 8.77
N ALA A 144 8.62 10.94 7.73
CA ALA A 144 8.48 11.59 6.43
C ALA A 144 7.62 12.86 6.54
N TRP A 145 6.50 12.78 7.24
CA TRP A 145 5.61 13.91 7.49
C TRP A 145 6.30 15.00 8.31
N GLY A 146 6.99 14.67 9.41
CA GLY A 146 7.76 15.60 10.22
C GLY A 146 8.77 16.39 9.40
N ARG A 147 9.52 15.74 8.51
CA ARG A 147 10.46 16.42 7.60
C ARG A 147 9.79 17.43 6.68
N GLN A 148 8.59 17.14 6.18
CA GLN A 148 7.82 18.09 5.37
C GLN A 148 7.42 19.32 6.20
N LEU A 149 6.92 19.11 7.43
CA LEU A 149 6.56 20.21 8.34
C LEU A 149 7.75 21.08 8.71
N ASP A 150 8.92 20.49 8.99
CA ASP A 150 10.15 21.22 9.26
C ASP A 150 10.64 22.04 8.06
N SER A 151 10.35 21.59 6.85
CA SER A 151 10.71 22.31 5.61
C SER A 151 9.68 23.34 5.19
N TYR A 152 8.47 23.31 5.73
CA TYR A 152 7.32 24.13 5.31
C TYR A 152 7.63 25.63 5.25
N ALA A 153 8.32 26.15 6.25
CA ALA A 153 8.71 27.57 6.31
C ALA A 153 9.61 28.01 5.14
N ARG A 154 10.32 27.05 4.52
CA ARG A 154 11.23 27.33 3.39
C ARG A 154 10.58 27.08 2.03
N CYS A 155 9.76 26.02 1.93
CA CYS A 155 9.21 25.52 0.68
C CYS A 155 7.75 25.99 0.45
N GLY A 156 7.04 26.41 1.51
CA GLY A 156 5.64 26.79 1.43
C GLY A 156 4.67 25.64 1.12
N ALA A 157 5.16 24.40 1.09
CA ALA A 157 4.38 23.21 0.77
C ALA A 157 4.69 22.07 1.76
N ALA A 158 3.67 21.47 2.31
CA ALA A 158 3.74 20.23 3.09
C ALA A 158 2.34 19.63 3.18
N ALA A 159 2.26 18.33 3.48
CA ALA A 159 1.03 17.71 3.91
C ALA A 159 0.61 18.30 5.26
N LEU A 160 -0.52 18.99 5.32
CA LEU A 160 -0.95 19.71 6.52
C LEU A 160 -1.69 18.83 7.54
N GLY A 161 -1.91 17.54 7.24
CA GLY A 161 -2.59 16.66 8.17
C GLY A 161 -2.46 15.18 7.84
N LEU A 162 -2.74 14.38 8.87
CA LEU A 162 -2.97 12.94 8.73
C LEU A 162 -4.47 12.69 8.74
N VAL A 163 -4.96 11.90 7.78
CA VAL A 163 -6.36 11.52 7.67
C VAL A 163 -6.51 10.01 7.72
N ALA A 164 -7.62 9.54 8.28
CA ALA A 164 -7.89 8.11 8.35
C ALA A 164 -8.50 7.61 7.02
N PRO A 165 -7.89 6.67 6.30
CA PRO A 165 -8.48 6.09 5.08
C PRO A 165 -9.65 5.14 5.37
N THR A 166 -9.73 4.63 6.59
CA THR A 166 -10.68 3.60 7.04
C THR A 166 -12.15 3.92 6.76
N PRO A 167 -12.69 5.14 7.02
CA PRO A 167 -14.10 5.43 6.74
C PRO A 167 -14.46 5.32 5.25
N ILE A 168 -13.53 5.68 4.36
CA ILE A 168 -13.73 5.56 2.91
C ILE A 168 -13.72 4.09 2.52
N LEU A 169 -12.69 3.35 2.95
CA LEU A 169 -12.52 1.93 2.63
C LEU A 169 -13.68 1.08 3.14
N HIS A 170 -14.15 1.33 4.36
CA HIS A 170 -15.31 0.61 4.91
C HIS A 170 -16.57 0.86 4.10
N ARG A 171 -16.83 2.10 3.66
CA ARG A 171 -17.99 2.41 2.80
C ARG A 171 -17.91 1.70 1.44
N LEU A 172 -16.73 1.70 0.80
CA LEU A 172 -16.52 1.04 -0.48
C LEU A 172 -16.70 -0.49 -0.37
N ARG A 173 -16.25 -1.10 0.73
CA ARG A 173 -16.33 -2.54 0.97
C ARG A 173 -17.68 -3.01 1.51
N LEU A 174 -18.55 -2.07 1.93
CA LEU A 174 -19.86 -2.41 2.48
C LEU A 174 -20.77 -3.08 1.43
N ARG A 175 -20.76 -2.56 0.20
CA ARG A 175 -21.48 -3.15 -0.93
C ARG A 175 -20.58 -4.15 -1.65
N LYS A 176 -21.05 -5.39 -1.75
CA LYS A 176 -20.35 -6.44 -2.48
C LYS A 176 -20.59 -6.29 -3.98
N GLU A 177 -19.54 -6.51 -4.75
CA GLU A 177 -19.58 -6.53 -6.20
C GLU A 177 -19.98 -7.95 -6.68
N PRO A 178 -20.58 -8.10 -7.87
CA PRO A 178 -21.05 -9.42 -8.34
C PRO A 178 -19.98 -10.51 -8.23
N HIS A 179 -18.75 -10.25 -8.63
CA HIS A 179 -17.65 -11.21 -8.55
C HIS A 179 -17.22 -11.60 -7.11
N GLU A 180 -17.64 -10.85 -6.08
CA GLU A 180 -17.43 -11.21 -4.68
C GLU A 180 -18.55 -12.13 -4.13
N LEU A 181 -19.68 -12.20 -4.83
CA LEU A 181 -20.83 -13.03 -4.45
C LEU A 181 -20.76 -14.42 -5.08
N ASP A 182 -19.98 -14.58 -6.15
CA ASP A 182 -19.81 -15.83 -6.90
C ASP A 182 -18.67 -16.72 -6.34
N ARG A 183 -18.19 -16.44 -5.12
CA ARG A 183 -17.10 -17.17 -4.42
C ARG A 183 -17.62 -18.08 -3.32
#